data_92127c331234c92f3710f0a9504268ff
#
_entry.id   92127c331234c92f3710f0a9504268ff
#
_cell.length_a   1.000
_cell.length_b   1.000
_cell.length_c   1.000
_cell.angle_alpha   90.00
_cell.angle_beta   90.00
_cell.angle_gamma   90.00
#
_symmetry.space_group_name_H-M   'P 1'
#
loop_
_entity.id
_entity.type
_entity.pdbx_description
1 polymer ?
#
loop_
_entity_poly.entity_id
_entity_poly.type
_entity_poly.pdbx_seq_one_letter_code
_entity_poly.pdbx_strand_id
1 'polypeptide(L)'
;MKKLLLSVAVLAMSTSFAMADTVRLGTEGAYPPYNFINDNGEVDGFERELGDELCKRAEMDCEWVTNDWDSIIPNLVSGNYDAIIAGMSITPERQEVVDFTQNYTPPSPSAYAALSADVDLDGGVIAAQTGTIQSAHITTTGATLLEFATPDETVAAVRNGEADAVLSDKDFLIPLVEDSNGDMVFVGEDIPLGGGIGMAFRKSDPEMRAKFDAAIQTMKDDGTLNELIIKWLGEDSPRF
;
A
#
# COMPACT_ATOMS: atom_id res chain seq x y z
N MET A 1 -47.71 -22.87 -61.99
CA MET A 1 -46.46 -23.26 -61.37
C MET A 1 -45.94 -22.07 -60.54
N LYS A 2 -46.25 -22.04 -59.25
CA LYS A 2 -45.82 -20.97 -58.32
C LYS A 2 -44.50 -21.38 -57.68
N LYS A 3 -43.44 -20.64 -57.95
CA LYS A 3 -42.11 -20.82 -57.31
C LYS A 3 -42.14 -20.11 -55.98
N LEU A 4 -42.03 -20.84 -54.87
CA LEU A 4 -41.88 -20.37 -53.51
C LEU A 4 -40.37 -20.08 -53.31
N LEU A 5 -40.00 -18.84 -53.13
CA LEU A 5 -38.66 -18.41 -52.72
C LEU A 5 -38.59 -18.40 -51.19
N LEU A 6 -37.83 -19.35 -50.59
CA LEU A 6 -37.54 -19.36 -49.18
C LEU A 6 -36.36 -18.44 -48.94
N SER A 7 -36.61 -17.27 -48.28
CA SER A 7 -35.54 -16.42 -47.80
C SER A 7 -35.08 -16.90 -46.45
N VAL A 8 -33.83 -17.40 -46.36
CA VAL A 8 -33.16 -17.74 -45.13
C VAL A 8 -32.51 -16.43 -44.59
N ALA A 9 -33.08 -15.90 -43.54
CA ALA A 9 -32.45 -14.80 -42.80
C ALA A 9 -31.37 -15.38 -41.88
N VAL A 10 -30.10 -15.13 -42.19
CA VAL A 10 -28.95 -15.42 -41.32
C VAL A 10 -28.86 -14.35 -40.27
N LEU A 11 -29.23 -14.64 -39.02
CA LEU A 11 -29.05 -13.79 -37.87
C LEU A 11 -27.57 -13.84 -37.49
N ALA A 12 -26.80 -12.84 -37.89
CA ALA A 12 -25.42 -12.65 -37.41
C ALA A 12 -25.48 -12.19 -35.95
N MET A 13 -25.22 -13.08 -35.00
CA MET A 13 -24.95 -12.75 -33.61
C MET A 13 -23.56 -12.08 -33.56
N SER A 14 -23.52 -10.76 -33.55
CA SER A 14 -22.34 -10.00 -33.18
C SER A 14 -22.11 -10.18 -31.68
N THR A 15 -21.20 -11.08 -31.30
CA THR A 15 -20.63 -11.10 -29.95
C THR A 15 -19.73 -9.87 -29.82
N SER A 16 -20.25 -8.81 -29.20
CA SER A 16 -19.42 -7.71 -28.71
C SER A 16 -18.55 -8.28 -27.61
N PHE A 17 -17.28 -8.52 -27.88
CA PHE A 17 -16.30 -8.64 -26.81
C PHE A 17 -16.21 -7.27 -26.16
N ALA A 18 -16.84 -7.08 -25.00
CA ALA A 18 -16.50 -5.97 -24.12
C ALA A 18 -15.04 -6.22 -23.71
N MET A 19 -14.12 -5.41 -24.24
CA MET A 19 -12.79 -5.32 -23.65
C MET A 19 -13.01 -4.81 -22.23
N ALA A 20 -12.65 -5.61 -21.23
CA ALA A 20 -12.64 -5.14 -19.87
C ALA A 20 -11.64 -3.98 -19.82
N ASP A 21 -12.06 -2.84 -19.28
CA ASP A 21 -11.15 -1.72 -19.07
C ASP A 21 -10.03 -2.19 -18.12
N THR A 22 -8.77 -1.89 -18.46
CA THR A 22 -7.62 -2.22 -17.62
C THR A 22 -7.70 -1.44 -16.31
N VAL A 23 -7.59 -2.14 -15.18
CA VAL A 23 -7.58 -1.54 -13.84
C VAL A 23 -6.20 -0.95 -13.56
N ARG A 24 -6.14 0.32 -13.24
CA ARG A 24 -4.90 1.01 -12.90
C ARG A 24 -4.70 0.97 -11.38
N LEU A 25 -3.60 0.36 -10.95
CA LEU A 25 -3.20 0.24 -9.54
C LEU A 25 -2.17 1.33 -9.21
N GLY A 26 -2.56 2.30 -8.39
CA GLY A 26 -1.71 3.37 -7.91
C GLY A 26 -0.85 2.90 -6.72
N THR A 27 0.45 3.14 -6.78
CA THR A 27 1.40 2.84 -5.70
C THR A 27 2.43 3.95 -5.57
N GLU A 28 3.14 4.04 -4.44
CA GLU A 28 4.20 5.03 -4.27
C GLU A 28 5.50 4.61 -5.00
N GLY A 29 5.87 3.34 -4.88
CA GLY A 29 7.12 2.82 -5.46
C GLY A 29 8.38 3.26 -4.70
N ALA A 30 8.26 3.67 -3.44
CA ALA A 30 9.34 4.16 -2.60
C ALA A 30 9.33 3.59 -1.18
N TYR A 31 8.59 2.51 -0.93
CA TYR A 31 8.35 1.94 0.40
C TYR A 31 8.71 0.44 0.48
N PRO A 32 10.02 0.06 0.36
CA PRO A 32 10.41 -1.35 0.52
C PRO A 32 10.15 -1.84 1.95
N PRO A 33 9.80 -3.13 2.16
CA PRO A 33 9.64 -4.17 1.16
C PRO A 33 8.25 -4.24 0.51
N TYR A 34 7.36 -3.31 0.82
CA TYR A 34 5.98 -3.28 0.32
C TYR A 34 5.92 -3.00 -1.18
N ASN A 35 6.45 -1.85 -1.59
CA ASN A 35 6.48 -1.42 -2.99
C ASN A 35 7.72 -0.54 -3.24
N PHE A 36 8.45 -0.82 -4.30
CA PHE A 36 9.62 -0.06 -4.71
C PHE A 36 9.86 -0.17 -6.22
N ILE A 37 10.71 0.68 -6.76
CA ILE A 37 11.14 0.59 -8.16
C ILE A 37 12.43 -0.21 -8.21
N ASN A 38 12.42 -1.32 -8.95
CA ASN A 38 13.58 -2.18 -9.12
C ASN A 38 14.58 -1.61 -10.15
N ASP A 39 15.71 -2.28 -10.33
CA ASP A 39 16.78 -1.84 -11.25
C ASP A 39 16.34 -1.75 -12.72
N ASN A 40 15.23 -2.39 -13.09
CA ASN A 40 14.65 -2.31 -14.44
C ASN A 40 13.68 -1.13 -14.59
N GLY A 41 13.42 -0.38 -13.54
CA GLY A 41 12.46 0.73 -13.52
C GLY A 41 11.01 0.27 -13.38
N GLU A 42 10.77 -0.94 -12.89
CA GLU A 42 9.43 -1.52 -12.69
C GLU A 42 9.07 -1.54 -11.21
N VAL A 43 7.77 -1.43 -10.92
CA VAL A 43 7.25 -1.64 -9.56
C VAL A 43 7.51 -3.08 -9.12
N ASP A 44 8.06 -3.27 -7.92
CA ASP A 44 8.37 -4.55 -7.32
C ASP A 44 8.04 -4.55 -5.82
N GLY A 45 8.11 -5.70 -5.16
CA GLY A 45 7.86 -5.85 -3.72
C GLY A 45 6.63 -6.70 -3.39
N PHE A 46 6.31 -6.73 -2.10
CA PHE A 46 5.18 -7.48 -1.57
C PHE A 46 3.87 -7.14 -2.30
N GLU A 47 3.60 -5.86 -2.45
CA GLU A 47 2.34 -5.38 -3.02
C GLU A 47 2.27 -5.58 -4.53
N ARG A 48 3.42 -5.63 -5.21
CA ARG A 48 3.46 -5.99 -6.62
C ARG A 48 2.98 -7.42 -6.83
N GLU A 49 3.54 -8.39 -6.11
CA GLU A 49 3.12 -9.78 -6.23
C GLU A 49 1.68 -9.99 -5.75
N LEU A 50 1.30 -9.33 -4.66
CA LEU A 50 -0.07 -9.35 -4.14
C LEU A 50 -1.05 -8.81 -5.18
N GLY A 51 -0.81 -7.63 -5.73
CA GLY A 51 -1.68 -6.98 -6.70
C GLY A 51 -1.85 -7.80 -7.98
N ASP A 52 -0.77 -8.38 -8.50
CA ASP A 52 -0.82 -9.25 -9.68
C ASP A 52 -1.67 -10.50 -9.42
N GLU A 53 -1.55 -11.15 -8.24
CA GLU A 53 -2.38 -12.31 -7.89
C GLU A 53 -3.84 -11.89 -7.62
N LEU A 54 -4.08 -10.73 -7.00
CA LEU A 54 -5.43 -10.19 -6.81
C LEU A 54 -6.13 -9.91 -8.14
N CYS A 55 -5.43 -9.29 -9.09
CA CYS A 55 -5.97 -9.03 -10.43
C CYS A 55 -6.35 -10.32 -11.16
N LYS A 56 -5.48 -11.32 -11.10
CA LYS A 56 -5.74 -12.65 -11.65
C LYS A 56 -6.96 -13.30 -11.02
N ARG A 57 -7.12 -13.27 -9.68
CA ARG A 57 -8.29 -13.84 -8.99
C ARG A 57 -9.57 -13.05 -9.23
N ALA A 58 -9.47 -11.75 -9.39
CA ALA A 58 -10.58 -10.87 -9.73
C ALA A 58 -10.98 -10.96 -11.22
N GLU A 59 -10.22 -11.73 -12.04
CA GLU A 59 -10.37 -11.85 -13.49
C GLU A 59 -10.31 -10.47 -14.19
N MET A 60 -9.32 -9.64 -13.78
CA MET A 60 -9.10 -8.28 -14.29
C MET A 60 -7.69 -8.14 -14.87
N ASP A 61 -7.58 -7.41 -15.97
CA ASP A 61 -6.30 -6.94 -16.48
C ASP A 61 -5.90 -5.69 -15.69
N CYS A 62 -4.65 -5.65 -15.17
CA CYS A 62 -4.18 -4.54 -14.36
C CYS A 62 -2.88 -3.95 -14.90
N GLU A 63 -2.69 -2.65 -14.64
CA GLU A 63 -1.43 -1.96 -14.88
C GLU A 63 -1.05 -1.13 -13.65
N TRP A 64 0.26 -0.90 -13.46
CA TRP A 64 0.79 -0.18 -12.32
C TRP A 64 1.07 1.28 -12.69
N VAL A 65 0.70 2.18 -11.78
CA VAL A 65 0.92 3.63 -11.90
C VAL A 65 1.61 4.12 -10.63
N THR A 66 2.77 4.75 -10.77
CA THR A 66 3.46 5.37 -9.63
C THR A 66 2.93 6.78 -9.38
N ASN A 67 2.82 7.14 -8.10
CA ASN A 67 2.34 8.45 -7.66
C ASN A 67 2.94 8.82 -6.30
N ASP A 68 3.36 10.05 -6.14
CA ASP A 68 3.87 10.55 -4.87
C ASP A 68 2.82 10.39 -3.76
N TRP A 69 3.26 10.01 -2.57
CA TRP A 69 2.38 9.66 -1.45
C TRP A 69 1.39 10.78 -1.07
N ASP A 70 1.84 12.03 -0.99
CA ASP A 70 1.04 13.17 -0.55
C ASP A 70 -0.16 13.45 -1.46
N SER A 71 -0.08 13.07 -2.73
CA SER A 71 -1.12 13.24 -3.74
C SER A 71 -1.89 11.95 -4.08
N ILE A 72 -1.56 10.82 -3.44
CA ILE A 72 -2.06 9.51 -3.86
C ILE A 72 -3.59 9.39 -3.69
N ILE A 73 -4.18 9.83 -2.58
CA ILE A 73 -5.66 9.84 -2.39
C ILE A 73 -6.33 10.87 -3.30
N PRO A 74 -5.88 12.14 -3.38
CA PRO A 74 -6.42 13.11 -4.34
C PRO A 74 -6.44 12.61 -5.79
N ASN A 75 -5.39 11.95 -6.24
CA ASN A 75 -5.28 11.44 -7.60
C ASN A 75 -6.16 10.21 -7.85
N LEU A 76 -6.41 9.35 -6.85
CA LEU A 76 -7.44 8.31 -6.93
C LEU A 76 -8.82 8.93 -7.12
N VAL A 77 -9.17 9.91 -6.29
CA VAL A 77 -10.48 10.58 -6.35
C VAL A 77 -10.68 11.30 -7.70
N SER A 78 -9.62 11.86 -8.27
CA SER A 78 -9.63 12.52 -9.58
C SER A 78 -9.65 11.53 -10.77
N GLY A 79 -9.51 10.21 -10.52
CA GLY A 79 -9.58 9.19 -11.57
C GLY A 79 -8.29 8.97 -12.35
N ASN A 80 -7.13 9.36 -11.80
CA ASN A 80 -5.83 9.10 -12.44
C ASN A 80 -5.48 7.61 -12.44
N TYR A 81 -6.01 6.85 -11.49
CA TYR A 81 -6.00 5.38 -11.40
C TYR A 81 -7.26 4.90 -10.66
N ASP A 82 -7.43 3.60 -10.48
CA ASP A 82 -8.70 3.01 -10.09
C ASP A 82 -8.68 2.41 -8.69
N ALA A 83 -7.50 2.06 -8.18
CA ALA A 83 -7.28 1.60 -6.81
C ALA A 83 -5.90 2.06 -6.31
N ILE A 84 -5.73 2.17 -4.98
CA ILE A 84 -4.41 2.35 -4.33
C ILE A 84 -4.03 1.03 -3.67
N ILE A 85 -2.78 0.61 -3.88
CA ILE A 85 -2.09 -0.46 -3.16
C ILE A 85 -0.66 0.03 -2.86
N ALA A 86 -0.46 0.59 -1.66
CA ALA A 86 0.71 1.42 -1.34
C ALA A 86 1.01 1.49 0.17
N GLY A 87 0.99 0.36 0.89
CA GLY A 87 1.22 0.36 2.34
C GLY A 87 0.21 1.19 3.13
N MET A 88 -0.97 1.42 2.57
CA MET A 88 -1.91 2.39 3.13
C MET A 88 -2.71 1.80 4.30
N SER A 89 -2.44 2.25 5.51
CA SER A 89 -3.21 1.89 6.70
C SER A 89 -4.66 2.33 6.60
N ILE A 90 -5.57 1.43 6.95
CA ILE A 90 -7.00 1.70 7.07
C ILE A 90 -7.22 2.58 8.30
N THR A 91 -7.78 3.77 8.12
CA THR A 91 -8.15 4.67 9.21
C THR A 91 -9.54 5.28 9.01
N PRO A 92 -10.25 5.65 10.10
CA PRO A 92 -11.54 6.33 9.97
C PRO A 92 -11.48 7.62 9.16
N GLU A 93 -10.38 8.38 9.31
CA GLU A 93 -10.17 9.63 8.58
C GLU A 93 -10.08 9.40 7.07
N ARG A 94 -9.27 8.42 6.63
CA ARG A 94 -9.17 8.06 5.21
C ARG A 94 -10.48 7.51 4.67
N GLN A 95 -11.24 6.78 5.50
CA GLN A 95 -12.56 6.25 5.13
C GLN A 95 -13.64 7.33 4.95
N GLU A 96 -13.42 8.56 5.41
CA GLU A 96 -14.28 9.69 5.07
C GLU A 96 -14.22 10.04 3.57
N VAL A 97 -13.10 9.78 2.91
CA VAL A 97 -12.82 10.17 1.51
C VAL A 97 -12.87 8.98 0.55
N VAL A 98 -12.34 7.83 0.94
CA VAL A 98 -12.24 6.61 0.13
C VAL A 98 -12.81 5.41 0.87
N ASP A 99 -13.12 4.33 0.15
CA ASP A 99 -13.51 3.06 0.73
C ASP A 99 -12.33 2.07 0.65
N PHE A 100 -12.18 1.22 1.66
CA PHE A 100 -11.16 0.18 1.69
C PHE A 100 -11.74 -1.22 1.48
N THR A 101 -10.91 -2.13 0.99
CA THR A 101 -11.12 -3.57 1.17
C THR A 101 -10.93 -3.95 2.64
N GLN A 102 -11.17 -5.21 2.99
CA GLN A 102 -10.58 -5.78 4.18
C GLN A 102 -9.04 -5.61 4.12
N ASN A 103 -8.37 -5.65 5.26
CA ASN A 103 -6.93 -5.57 5.29
C ASN A 103 -6.27 -6.81 4.65
N TYR A 104 -5.18 -6.60 3.90
CA TYR A 104 -4.33 -7.65 3.35
C TYR A 104 -3.05 -7.90 4.17
N THR A 105 -2.73 -7.02 5.13
CA THR A 105 -1.84 -7.32 6.26
C THR A 105 -2.57 -7.04 7.56
N PRO A 106 -2.41 -7.86 8.61
CA PRO A 106 -2.88 -7.49 9.94
C PRO A 106 -2.24 -6.17 10.40
N PRO A 107 -2.79 -5.51 11.44
CA PRO A 107 -2.13 -4.37 12.05
C PRO A 107 -0.70 -4.73 12.47
N SER A 108 0.28 -3.95 12.00
CA SER A 108 1.67 -3.97 12.43
C SER A 108 1.97 -2.65 13.16
N PRO A 109 2.81 -2.65 14.19
CA PRO A 109 3.10 -1.42 14.91
C PRO A 109 4.00 -0.49 14.11
N SER A 110 3.92 0.80 14.42
CA SER A 110 4.97 1.77 14.10
C SER A 110 6.06 1.72 15.16
N ALA A 111 7.28 2.08 14.78
CA ALA A 111 8.42 2.11 15.68
C ALA A 111 9.29 3.34 15.43
N TYR A 112 10.03 3.75 16.47
CA TYR A 112 11.08 4.74 16.33
C TYR A 112 12.43 4.05 16.04
N ALA A 113 13.20 4.63 15.13
CA ALA A 113 14.59 4.26 14.90
C ALA A 113 15.49 5.50 14.97
N ALA A 114 16.66 5.36 15.59
CA ALA A 114 17.60 6.44 15.86
C ALA A 114 19.06 5.96 15.79
N LEU A 115 20.02 6.89 15.76
CA LEU A 115 21.45 6.57 15.81
C LEU A 115 21.98 6.38 17.26
N SER A 116 21.15 6.64 18.27
CA SER A 116 21.50 6.47 19.69
C SER A 116 20.31 5.95 20.46
N ALA A 117 20.57 5.10 21.47
CA ALA A 117 19.53 4.64 22.38
C ALA A 117 19.04 5.72 23.36
N ASP A 118 19.81 6.78 23.56
CA ASP A 118 19.56 7.86 24.52
C ASP A 118 18.87 9.07 23.82
N VAL A 119 17.85 8.81 23.00
CA VAL A 119 17.10 9.85 22.27
C VAL A 119 15.91 10.34 23.12
N ASP A 120 15.70 11.64 23.17
CA ASP A 120 14.51 12.27 23.75
C ASP A 120 13.34 12.21 22.75
N LEU A 121 12.48 11.19 22.90
CA LEU A 121 11.32 11.02 22.03
C LEU A 121 10.16 11.98 22.35
N ASP A 122 10.17 12.59 23.54
CA ASP A 122 9.10 13.51 23.97
C ASP A 122 9.38 14.97 23.61
N GLY A 123 10.67 15.37 23.57
CA GLY A 123 11.07 16.76 23.29
C GLY A 123 11.98 16.95 22.09
N GLY A 124 12.46 15.88 21.48
CA GLY A 124 13.36 15.88 20.33
C GLY A 124 12.67 16.18 19.01
N VAL A 125 13.45 16.14 17.93
CA VAL A 125 12.98 16.29 16.54
C VAL A 125 12.76 14.93 15.93
N ILE A 126 11.52 14.62 15.54
CA ILE A 126 11.14 13.31 14.99
C ILE A 126 10.75 13.48 13.52
N ALA A 127 11.44 12.74 12.65
CA ALA A 127 11.14 12.71 11.23
C ALA A 127 9.99 11.72 10.92
N ALA A 128 9.08 12.10 10.04
CA ALA A 128 8.07 11.23 9.48
C ALA A 128 7.71 11.67 8.05
N GLN A 129 7.16 10.75 7.26
CA GLN A 129 6.65 11.11 5.95
C GLN A 129 5.34 11.91 6.09
N THR A 130 5.21 12.95 5.30
CA THR A 130 4.02 13.84 5.27
C THR A 130 2.74 13.05 5.02
N GLY A 131 1.65 13.38 5.74
CA GLY A 131 0.34 12.77 5.50
C GLY A 131 0.21 11.30 5.94
N THR A 132 1.15 10.80 6.75
CA THR A 132 1.10 9.46 7.34
C THR A 132 0.41 9.47 8.72
N ILE A 133 0.02 8.27 9.18
CA ILE A 133 -0.50 8.11 10.54
C ILE A 133 0.58 8.40 11.59
N GLN A 134 1.85 8.22 11.23
CA GLN A 134 3.00 8.51 12.06
C GLN A 134 3.20 10.03 12.22
N SER A 135 3.17 10.80 11.14
CA SER A 135 3.25 12.26 11.24
C SER A 135 2.10 12.82 12.08
N ALA A 136 0.88 12.33 11.86
CA ALA A 136 -0.28 12.71 12.67
C ALA A 136 -0.09 12.35 14.16
N HIS A 137 0.47 11.17 14.47
CA HIS A 137 0.75 10.76 15.85
C HIS A 137 1.75 11.72 16.53
N ILE A 138 2.87 12.08 15.87
CA ILE A 138 3.89 12.97 16.44
C ILE A 138 3.27 14.31 16.84
N THR A 139 2.30 14.85 16.08
CA THR A 139 1.63 16.12 16.44
C THR A 139 0.86 16.05 17.76
N THR A 140 0.58 14.85 18.27
CA THR A 140 -0.11 14.64 19.57
C THR A 140 0.87 14.49 20.74
N THR A 141 2.17 14.43 20.48
CA THR A 141 3.25 14.32 21.48
C THR A 141 3.86 15.68 21.78
N GLY A 142 4.89 15.73 22.62
CA GLY A 142 5.70 16.93 22.89
C GLY A 142 6.84 17.13 21.89
N ALA A 143 7.09 16.18 20.99
CA ALA A 143 8.18 16.23 20.02
C ALA A 143 7.94 17.26 18.91
N THR A 144 9.04 17.70 18.29
CA THR A 144 8.99 18.54 17.09
C THR A 144 8.90 17.65 15.86
N LEU A 145 7.81 17.71 15.11
CA LEU A 145 7.65 17.00 13.84
C LEU A 145 8.49 17.64 12.74
N LEU A 146 9.26 16.81 12.02
CA LEU A 146 9.97 17.19 10.79
C LEU A 146 9.46 16.28 9.66
N GLU A 147 8.75 16.86 8.69
CA GLU A 147 8.11 16.13 7.61
C GLU A 147 8.93 16.14 6.32
N PHE A 148 8.90 14.99 5.62
CA PHE A 148 9.53 14.79 4.32
C PHE A 148 8.56 14.17 3.32
N ALA A 149 8.84 14.33 2.04
CA ALA A 149 7.98 13.80 0.98
C ALA A 149 8.09 12.28 0.86
N THR A 150 9.29 11.72 1.06
CA THR A 150 9.55 10.28 0.90
C THR A 150 10.05 9.62 2.19
N PRO A 151 9.83 8.31 2.36
CA PRO A 151 10.35 7.57 3.51
C PRO A 151 11.88 7.61 3.63
N ASP A 152 12.60 7.52 2.50
CA ASP A 152 14.06 7.56 2.47
C ASP A 152 14.62 8.89 3.00
N GLU A 153 13.94 10.02 2.70
CA GLU A 153 14.33 11.33 3.22
C GLU A 153 14.20 11.41 4.75
N THR A 154 13.19 10.73 5.34
CA THR A 154 13.03 10.69 6.81
C THR A 154 14.22 9.98 7.49
N VAL A 155 14.65 8.86 6.90
CA VAL A 155 15.82 8.10 7.38
C VAL A 155 17.11 8.88 7.16
N ALA A 156 17.24 9.55 6.01
CA ALA A 156 18.39 10.39 5.70
C ALA A 156 18.51 11.56 6.69
N ALA A 157 17.39 12.18 7.10
CA ALA A 157 17.39 13.27 8.10
C ALA A 157 17.98 12.80 9.44
N VAL A 158 17.66 11.58 9.89
CA VAL A 158 18.28 11.00 11.10
C VAL A 158 19.76 10.76 10.92
N ARG A 159 20.17 10.17 9.78
CA ARG A 159 21.57 9.89 9.48
C ARG A 159 22.42 11.17 9.37
N ASN A 160 21.82 12.25 8.91
CA ASN A 160 22.48 13.57 8.77
C ASN A 160 22.44 14.41 10.06
N GLY A 161 21.70 13.96 11.10
CA GLY A 161 21.54 14.69 12.36
C GLY A 161 20.58 15.89 12.28
N GLU A 162 19.67 15.88 11.29
CA GLU A 162 18.60 16.86 11.15
C GLU A 162 17.41 16.49 12.04
N ALA A 163 17.22 15.18 12.30
CA ALA A 163 16.24 14.63 13.24
C ALA A 163 16.93 13.69 14.22
N ASP A 164 16.36 13.57 15.43
CA ASP A 164 16.86 12.71 16.48
C ASP A 164 16.41 11.25 16.27
N ALA A 165 15.20 11.05 15.72
CA ALA A 165 14.67 9.74 15.34
C ALA A 165 13.72 9.85 14.15
N VAL A 166 13.44 8.72 13.51
CA VAL A 166 12.34 8.54 12.53
C VAL A 166 11.25 7.70 13.14
N LEU A 167 9.98 8.04 12.88
CA LEU A 167 8.81 7.21 13.18
C LEU A 167 8.21 6.73 11.87
N SER A 168 8.14 5.40 11.68
CA SER A 168 7.53 4.75 10.52
C SER A 168 6.96 3.39 10.88
N ASP A 169 6.36 2.68 9.92
CA ASP A 169 5.97 1.29 10.14
C ASP A 169 7.21 0.44 10.44
N LYS A 170 7.09 -0.43 11.44
CA LYS A 170 8.22 -1.24 11.91
C LYS A 170 8.78 -2.12 10.80
N ASP A 171 7.91 -2.68 9.96
CA ASP A 171 8.31 -3.54 8.85
C ASP A 171 9.19 -2.82 7.81
N PHE A 172 8.97 -1.52 7.59
CA PHE A 172 9.85 -0.68 6.78
C PHE A 172 11.21 -0.45 7.44
N LEU A 173 11.23 -0.26 8.76
CA LEU A 173 12.46 0.06 9.49
C LEU A 173 13.33 -1.16 9.80
N ILE A 174 12.77 -2.37 9.90
CA ILE A 174 13.51 -3.60 10.23
C ILE A 174 14.76 -3.78 9.34
N PRO A 175 14.63 -3.85 8.00
CA PRO A 175 15.80 -4.05 7.14
C PRO A 175 16.83 -2.92 7.27
N LEU A 176 16.38 -1.67 7.46
CA LEU A 176 17.27 -0.51 7.61
C LEU A 176 18.08 -0.55 8.90
N VAL A 177 17.49 -1.04 10.00
CA VAL A 177 18.16 -1.22 11.29
C VAL A 177 19.12 -2.41 11.22
N GLU A 178 18.69 -3.55 10.68
CA GLU A 178 19.50 -4.76 10.54
C GLU A 178 20.74 -4.50 9.66
N ASP A 179 20.57 -3.86 8.51
CA ASP A 179 21.64 -3.57 7.56
C ASP A 179 22.61 -2.46 8.05
N SER A 180 22.19 -1.70 9.06
CA SER A 180 23.02 -0.62 9.64
C SER A 180 24.24 -1.13 10.42
N ASN A 181 24.33 -2.44 10.71
CA ASN A 181 25.39 -3.03 11.54
C ASN A 181 25.52 -2.40 12.94
N GLY A 182 24.41 -1.87 13.48
CA GLY A 182 24.35 -1.26 14.80
C GLY A 182 24.50 0.26 14.82
N ASP A 183 24.64 0.90 13.66
CA ASP A 183 24.65 2.37 13.55
C ASP A 183 23.25 2.97 13.76
N MET A 184 22.20 2.18 13.55
CA MET A 184 20.80 2.54 13.81
C MET A 184 20.16 1.50 14.72
N VAL A 185 19.35 1.92 15.67
CA VAL A 185 18.69 1.05 16.65
C VAL A 185 17.23 1.43 16.81
N PHE A 186 16.39 0.46 17.16
CA PHE A 186 15.03 0.75 17.62
C PHE A 186 15.08 1.38 19.01
N VAL A 187 14.22 2.39 19.25
CA VAL A 187 14.15 3.12 20.52
C VAL A 187 12.69 3.29 20.94
N GLY A 188 12.46 3.35 22.25
CA GLY A 188 11.10 3.43 22.81
C GLY A 188 10.30 2.14 22.65
N GLU A 189 9.00 2.26 22.86
CA GLU A 189 8.03 1.16 22.69
C GLU A 189 7.39 1.20 21.31
N ASP A 190 6.96 0.05 20.81
CA ASP A 190 6.18 -0.05 19.60
C ASP A 190 4.82 0.66 19.77
N ILE A 191 4.40 1.42 18.76
CA ILE A 191 3.18 2.23 18.79
C ILE A 191 2.13 1.59 17.88
N PRO A 192 1.00 1.11 18.41
CA PRO A 192 -0.07 0.54 17.60
C PRO A 192 -0.85 1.66 16.87
N LEU A 193 -0.57 1.87 15.60
CA LEU A 193 -1.25 2.82 14.73
C LEU A 193 -1.95 2.09 13.58
N GLY A 194 -3.12 2.59 13.17
CA GLY A 194 -3.88 2.06 12.04
C GLY A 194 -4.58 0.71 12.29
N GLY A 195 -5.36 0.27 11.31
CA GLY A 195 -6.19 -0.94 11.35
C GLY A 195 -5.71 -2.09 10.46
N GLY A 196 -4.43 -2.11 10.10
CA GLY A 196 -3.87 -2.95 9.04
C GLY A 196 -3.91 -2.24 7.69
N ILE A 197 -3.28 -2.84 6.68
CA ILE A 197 -3.12 -2.25 5.35
C ILE A 197 -4.18 -2.82 4.40
N GLY A 198 -4.84 -1.97 3.62
CA GLY A 198 -5.87 -2.36 2.67
C GLY A 198 -5.78 -1.59 1.34
N MET A 199 -6.41 -2.13 0.30
CA MET A 199 -6.56 -1.39 -0.96
C MET A 199 -7.63 -0.32 -0.81
N ALA A 200 -7.35 0.89 -1.32
CA ALA A 200 -8.33 1.99 -1.31
C ALA A 200 -8.96 2.18 -2.70
N PHE A 201 -10.25 2.50 -2.70
CA PHE A 201 -11.08 2.71 -3.89
C PHE A 201 -11.90 4.00 -3.75
N ARG A 202 -12.28 4.60 -4.89
CA ARG A 202 -13.29 5.65 -4.87
C ARG A 202 -14.61 5.10 -4.29
N LYS A 203 -15.33 5.92 -3.55
CA LYS A 203 -16.68 5.57 -3.04
C LYS A 203 -17.70 5.28 -4.14
N SER A 204 -17.41 5.74 -5.37
CA SER A 204 -18.22 5.45 -6.56
C SER A 204 -18.01 4.05 -7.13
N ASP A 205 -16.99 3.31 -6.70
CA ASP A 205 -16.58 2.05 -7.32
C ASP A 205 -16.75 0.81 -6.40
N PRO A 206 -17.93 0.66 -5.75
CA PRO A 206 -18.15 -0.41 -4.76
C PRO A 206 -18.09 -1.81 -5.37
N GLU A 207 -18.42 -1.97 -6.65
CA GLU A 207 -18.39 -3.27 -7.35
C GLU A 207 -16.94 -3.73 -7.58
N MET A 208 -16.05 -2.82 -8.00
CA MET A 208 -14.63 -3.11 -8.18
C MET A 208 -13.99 -3.46 -6.83
N ARG A 209 -14.22 -2.63 -5.80
CA ARG A 209 -13.76 -2.90 -4.43
C ARG A 209 -14.21 -4.30 -3.95
N ALA A 210 -15.47 -4.66 -4.18
CA ALA A 210 -16.00 -5.96 -3.74
C ALA A 210 -15.30 -7.15 -4.43
N LYS A 211 -14.89 -7.03 -5.69
CA LYS A 211 -14.13 -8.06 -6.40
C LYS A 211 -12.74 -8.26 -5.79
N PHE A 212 -12.01 -7.18 -5.53
CA PHE A 212 -10.71 -7.26 -4.87
C PHE A 212 -10.84 -7.76 -3.42
N ASP A 213 -11.87 -7.32 -2.71
CA ASP A 213 -12.16 -7.82 -1.35
C ASP A 213 -12.39 -9.33 -1.32
N ALA A 214 -13.16 -9.87 -2.27
CA ALA A 214 -13.36 -11.30 -2.42
C ALA A 214 -12.05 -12.03 -2.80
N ALA A 215 -11.23 -11.46 -3.67
CA ALA A 215 -9.92 -12.02 -4.01
C ALA A 215 -8.99 -12.09 -2.79
N ILE A 216 -8.93 -11.03 -1.97
CA ILE A 216 -8.19 -11.04 -0.69
C ILE A 216 -8.70 -12.17 0.21
N GLN A 217 -10.02 -12.33 0.34
CA GLN A 217 -10.58 -13.40 1.17
C GLN A 217 -10.14 -14.78 0.69
N THR A 218 -10.15 -15.05 -0.63
CA THR A 218 -9.69 -16.33 -1.15
C THR A 218 -8.21 -16.59 -0.90
N MET A 219 -7.36 -15.53 -0.92
CA MET A 219 -5.94 -15.65 -0.58
C MET A 219 -5.70 -15.89 0.92
N LYS A 220 -6.58 -15.39 1.79
CA LYS A 220 -6.56 -15.73 3.22
C LYS A 220 -6.97 -17.18 3.43
N ASP A 221 -8.04 -17.62 2.78
CA ASP A 221 -8.62 -18.96 2.96
C ASP A 221 -7.68 -20.07 2.50
N ASP A 222 -6.94 -19.87 1.40
CA ASP A 222 -6.02 -20.87 0.85
C ASP A 222 -4.55 -20.71 1.33
N GLY A 223 -4.26 -19.68 2.14
CA GLY A 223 -2.95 -19.43 2.72
C GLY A 223 -1.96 -18.67 1.82
N THR A 224 -2.27 -18.39 0.56
CA THR A 224 -1.39 -17.69 -0.38
C THR A 224 -0.96 -16.33 0.16
N LEU A 225 -1.87 -15.61 0.85
CA LEU A 225 -1.53 -14.33 1.44
C LEU A 225 -0.47 -14.45 2.54
N ASN A 226 -0.58 -15.45 3.40
CA ASN A 226 0.42 -15.71 4.44
C ASN A 226 1.78 -16.11 3.85
N GLU A 227 1.80 -16.85 2.74
CA GLU A 227 3.04 -17.17 2.03
C GLU A 227 3.74 -15.91 1.51
N LEU A 228 3.00 -14.95 0.94
CA LEU A 228 3.55 -13.67 0.50
C LEU A 228 4.04 -12.82 1.68
N ILE A 229 3.28 -12.76 2.79
CA ILE A 229 3.71 -12.06 4.02
C ILE A 229 5.04 -12.63 4.52
N ILE A 230 5.16 -13.94 4.64
CA ILE A 230 6.41 -14.59 5.08
C ILE A 230 7.57 -14.26 4.13
N LYS A 231 7.32 -14.36 2.83
CA LYS A 231 8.35 -14.13 1.80
C LYS A 231 8.94 -12.72 1.87
N TRP A 232 8.10 -11.71 2.04
CA TRP A 232 8.49 -10.32 1.90
C TRP A 232 8.71 -9.59 3.21
N LEU A 233 7.88 -9.90 4.23
CA LEU A 233 7.88 -9.20 5.52
C LEU A 233 8.55 -10.02 6.63
N GLY A 234 8.85 -11.31 6.38
CA GLY A 234 9.54 -12.19 7.31
C GLY A 234 8.61 -13.11 8.10
N GLU A 235 9.23 -14.14 8.73
CA GLU A 235 8.49 -15.18 9.47
C GLU A 235 7.83 -14.67 10.76
N ASP A 236 8.33 -13.58 11.33
CA ASP A 236 7.83 -12.99 12.57
C ASP A 236 6.69 -11.98 12.32
N SER A 237 6.38 -11.65 11.06
CA SER A 237 5.30 -10.71 10.72
C SER A 237 3.92 -11.27 11.06
N PRO A 238 2.99 -10.42 11.51
CA PRO A 238 1.61 -10.80 11.79
C PRO A 238 0.93 -11.43 10.56
N ARG A 239 0.15 -12.50 10.78
CA ARG A 239 -0.54 -13.28 9.73
C ARG A 239 -2.01 -13.50 10.05
N PHE A 240 -2.77 -13.95 9.06
CA PHE A 240 -4.18 -14.31 9.19
C PHE A 240 -4.36 -15.77 9.62
#